data_877ff64e8ab28c3754395680b386b645
#
_entry.id   877ff64e8ab28c3754395680b386b645
#
_cell.length_a   1.000
_cell.length_b   1.000
_cell.length_c   1.000
_cell.angle_alpha   90.00
_cell.angle_beta   90.00
_cell.angle_gamma   90.00
#
_symmetry.space_group_name_H-M   'P 1'
#
loop_
_entity.id
_entity.type
_entity.pdbx_description
1 polymer ?
#
loop_
_entity_poly.entity_id
_entity_poly.type
_entity_poly.pdbx_seq_one_letter_code
_entity_poly.pdbx_strand_id
1 'polypeptide(L)'
;VQTCALPICASDTDGKAGWVKTLENGASRLYVFRQFINSEEFQQLCNTYEIQKGDVSLTEERDQNYNVTCFVARNYTQFLSRNYDTDGLNHWCEAINHHTQSMQEIAYGFVFSTECSNKNLSNTEYVKMLYRGCFDREGDDAGISDWTNALNSGMMDRTQVFWGFANSQEFANMVESYHL
;
A
#
# COMPACT_ATOMS: atom_id res chain seq x y z
N VAL A 1 -37.06 -20.75 -25.19
CA VAL A 1 -35.91 -20.51 -24.28
C VAL A 1 -35.62 -19.02 -24.37
N GLN A 2 -36.14 -18.26 -23.41
CA GLN A 2 -35.89 -16.84 -23.31
C GLN A 2 -34.47 -16.69 -22.73
N THR A 3 -33.52 -16.35 -23.57
CA THR A 3 -32.19 -15.90 -23.09
C THR A 3 -32.39 -14.63 -22.30
N CYS A 4 -32.34 -14.73 -20.98
CA CYS A 4 -32.28 -13.59 -20.11
C CYS A 4 -30.92 -12.90 -20.36
N ALA A 5 -30.88 -11.99 -21.33
CA ALA A 5 -29.80 -11.06 -21.44
C ALA A 5 -29.94 -10.14 -20.21
N LEU A 6 -29.14 -10.41 -19.18
CA LEU A 6 -28.95 -9.44 -18.11
C LEU A 6 -28.58 -8.12 -18.79
N PRO A 7 -29.25 -6.99 -18.48
CA PRO A 7 -28.77 -5.71 -18.94
C PRO A 7 -27.35 -5.57 -18.35
N ILE A 8 -26.35 -5.68 -19.23
CA ILE A 8 -25.00 -5.28 -18.88
C ILE A 8 -25.12 -3.78 -18.66
N CYS A 9 -25.36 -3.37 -17.42
CA CYS A 9 -25.28 -1.98 -17.04
C CYS A 9 -23.88 -1.50 -17.45
N ALA A 10 -23.83 -0.52 -18.33
CA ALA A 10 -22.55 0.08 -18.67
C ALA A 10 -21.97 0.61 -17.35
N SER A 11 -20.83 0.04 -16.93
CA SER A 11 -20.15 0.53 -15.74
C SER A 11 -19.89 2.02 -15.93
N ASP A 12 -20.24 2.84 -14.93
CA ASP A 12 -19.82 4.22 -14.94
C ASP A 12 -18.29 4.29 -14.98
N THR A 13 -17.75 5.29 -15.66
CA THR A 13 -16.31 5.40 -15.91
C THR A 13 -15.53 5.54 -14.60
N ASP A 14 -16.09 6.27 -13.63
CA ASP A 14 -15.43 6.58 -12.36
C ASP A 14 -15.42 5.36 -11.43
N GLY A 15 -16.52 4.64 -11.33
CA GLY A 15 -16.61 3.39 -10.57
C GLY A 15 -15.65 2.33 -11.10
N LYS A 16 -15.57 2.18 -12.44
CA LYS A 16 -14.60 1.26 -13.05
C LYS A 16 -13.16 1.66 -12.72
N ALA A 17 -12.81 2.94 -12.86
CA ALA A 17 -11.47 3.44 -12.55
C ALA A 17 -11.12 3.21 -11.08
N GLY A 18 -12.08 3.43 -10.16
CA GLY A 18 -11.93 3.15 -8.74
C GLY A 18 -11.59 1.67 -8.45
N TRP A 19 -12.32 0.75 -9.07
CA TRP A 19 -12.05 -0.68 -8.89
C TRP A 19 -10.72 -1.15 -9.49
N VAL A 20 -10.34 -0.59 -10.65
CA VAL A 20 -9.01 -0.85 -11.24
C VAL A 20 -7.92 -0.39 -10.26
N LYS A 21 -8.03 0.82 -9.71
CA LYS A 21 -7.09 1.34 -8.72
C LYS A 21 -7.06 0.48 -7.44
N THR A 22 -8.19 -0.03 -6.99
CA THR A 22 -8.27 -0.94 -5.83
C THR A 22 -7.44 -2.21 -6.07
N LEU A 23 -7.53 -2.80 -7.27
CA LEU A 23 -6.73 -3.96 -7.65
C LEU A 23 -5.24 -3.61 -7.80
N GLU A 24 -4.91 -2.47 -8.40
CA GLU A 24 -3.54 -1.99 -8.55
C GLU A 24 -2.87 -1.71 -7.19
N ASN A 25 -3.65 -1.25 -6.21
CA ASN A 25 -3.20 -1.04 -4.84
C ASN A 25 -3.10 -2.33 -4.00
N GLY A 26 -3.35 -3.49 -4.59
CA GLY A 26 -3.04 -4.77 -3.95
C GLY A 26 -4.21 -5.62 -3.49
N ALA A 27 -5.44 -5.10 -3.47
CA ALA A 27 -6.61 -5.91 -3.14
C ALA A 27 -6.79 -7.08 -4.12
N SER A 28 -7.30 -8.21 -3.64
CA SER A 28 -7.61 -9.34 -4.50
C SER A 28 -8.88 -9.10 -5.33
N ARG A 29 -9.05 -9.91 -6.38
CA ARG A 29 -10.31 -9.94 -7.12
C ARG A 29 -11.47 -10.38 -6.23
N LEU A 30 -11.20 -11.23 -5.24
CA LEU A 30 -12.19 -11.70 -4.28
C LEU A 30 -12.66 -10.56 -3.37
N TYR A 31 -11.72 -9.70 -2.94
CA TYR A 31 -12.05 -8.48 -2.20
C TYR A 31 -13.01 -7.59 -3.00
N VAL A 32 -12.67 -7.28 -4.25
CA VAL A 32 -13.54 -6.46 -5.13
C VAL A 32 -14.90 -7.13 -5.32
N PHE A 33 -14.92 -8.42 -5.60
CA PHE A 33 -16.18 -9.18 -5.73
C PHE A 33 -17.04 -9.09 -4.48
N ARG A 34 -16.43 -9.23 -3.28
CA ARG A 34 -17.14 -9.09 -2.00
C ARG A 34 -17.75 -7.70 -1.85
N GLN A 35 -17.06 -6.63 -2.29
CA GLN A 35 -17.63 -5.28 -2.25
C GLN A 35 -18.87 -5.18 -3.15
N PHE A 36 -18.85 -5.77 -4.34
CA PHE A 36 -20.01 -5.79 -5.23
C PHE A 36 -21.20 -6.52 -4.59
N ILE A 37 -21.01 -7.73 -4.06
CA ILE A 37 -22.12 -8.48 -3.43
C ILE A 37 -22.64 -7.82 -2.14
N ASN A 38 -21.87 -6.96 -1.52
CA ASN A 38 -22.26 -6.21 -0.33
C ASN A 38 -22.83 -4.81 -0.65
N SER A 39 -22.88 -4.42 -1.93
CA SER A 39 -23.46 -3.14 -2.33
C SER A 39 -24.98 -3.12 -2.16
N GLU A 40 -25.53 -1.92 -1.94
CA GLU A 40 -26.98 -1.72 -1.91
C GLU A 40 -27.65 -2.11 -3.23
N GLU A 41 -26.98 -1.82 -4.35
CA GLU A 41 -27.49 -2.14 -5.68
C GLU A 41 -27.68 -3.67 -5.84
N PHE A 42 -26.67 -4.47 -5.44
CA PHE A 42 -26.80 -5.93 -5.48
C PHE A 42 -27.86 -6.46 -4.52
N GLN A 43 -28.00 -5.86 -3.33
CA GLN A 43 -29.06 -6.22 -2.38
C GLN A 43 -30.46 -5.94 -2.96
N GLN A 44 -30.65 -4.80 -3.63
CA GLN A 44 -31.92 -4.45 -4.30
C GLN A 44 -32.22 -5.44 -5.43
N LEU A 45 -31.18 -5.85 -6.20
CA LEU A 45 -31.32 -6.85 -7.25
C LEU A 45 -31.76 -8.20 -6.66
N CYS A 46 -31.12 -8.66 -5.58
CA CYS A 46 -31.53 -9.89 -4.89
C CYS A 46 -32.97 -9.84 -4.41
N ASN A 47 -33.39 -8.72 -3.81
CA ASN A 47 -34.77 -8.51 -3.36
C ASN A 47 -35.77 -8.58 -4.54
N THR A 48 -35.41 -7.98 -5.68
CA THR A 48 -36.28 -7.97 -6.88
C THR A 48 -36.53 -9.39 -7.41
N TYR A 49 -35.53 -10.27 -7.29
CA TYR A 49 -35.65 -11.66 -7.76
C TYR A 49 -35.96 -12.67 -6.64
N GLU A 50 -36.24 -12.19 -5.43
CA GLU A 50 -36.55 -13.01 -4.25
C GLU A 50 -35.46 -14.06 -3.93
N ILE A 51 -34.19 -13.70 -4.14
CA ILE A 51 -33.04 -14.55 -3.83
C ILE A 51 -32.26 -14.02 -2.63
N GLN A 52 -31.73 -14.92 -1.82
CA GLN A 52 -30.85 -14.53 -0.72
C GLN A 52 -29.46 -14.22 -1.23
N LYS A 53 -28.92 -13.09 -0.75
CA LYS A 53 -27.51 -12.72 -0.96
C LYS A 53 -26.61 -13.74 -0.26
N GLY A 54 -25.63 -14.29 -0.98
CA GLY A 54 -24.53 -15.06 -0.41
C GLY A 54 -23.51 -14.17 0.31
N ASP A 55 -22.55 -14.78 0.98
CA ASP A 55 -21.38 -14.12 1.54
C ASP A 55 -20.09 -14.75 1.00
N VAL A 56 -19.01 -13.99 1.04
CA VAL A 56 -17.66 -14.40 0.61
C VAL A 56 -16.67 -14.11 1.73
N SER A 57 -16.03 -15.17 2.22
CA SER A 57 -14.98 -15.03 3.22
C SER A 57 -13.67 -14.63 2.55
N LEU A 58 -13.03 -13.55 3.06
CA LEU A 58 -11.71 -13.15 2.64
C LEU A 58 -10.67 -13.86 3.53
N THR A 59 -9.77 -14.59 2.91
CA THR A 59 -8.76 -15.42 3.60
C THR A 59 -7.34 -14.92 3.44
N GLU A 60 -7.11 -14.01 2.50
CA GLU A 60 -5.80 -13.40 2.29
C GLU A 60 -5.61 -12.20 3.23
N GLU A 61 -4.43 -12.06 3.82
CA GLU A 61 -4.13 -10.99 4.75
C GLU A 61 -4.23 -9.58 4.13
N ARG A 62 -3.88 -9.46 2.85
CA ARG A 62 -4.04 -8.22 2.09
C ARG A 62 -5.49 -7.77 1.93
N ASP A 63 -6.46 -8.65 2.17
CA ASP A 63 -7.88 -8.33 2.03
C ASP A 63 -8.57 -8.03 3.39
N GLN A 64 -7.87 -8.20 4.52
CA GLN A 64 -8.42 -7.96 5.85
C GLN A 64 -8.52 -6.45 6.18
N ASN A 65 -7.53 -5.66 5.73
CA ASN A 65 -7.52 -4.22 5.88
C ASN A 65 -6.94 -3.55 4.62
N TYR A 66 -7.82 -2.96 3.81
CA TYR A 66 -7.41 -2.34 2.54
C TYR A 66 -6.43 -1.17 2.73
N ASN A 67 -6.53 -0.41 3.82
CA ASN A 67 -5.61 0.69 4.10
C ASN A 67 -4.18 0.16 4.35
N VAL A 68 -4.06 -0.93 5.11
CA VAL A 68 -2.79 -1.65 5.30
C VAL A 68 -2.23 -2.11 3.96
N THR A 69 -3.07 -2.68 3.11
CA THR A 69 -2.66 -3.16 1.78
C THR A 69 -2.12 -2.03 0.92
N CYS A 70 -2.80 -0.88 0.88
CA CYS A 70 -2.34 0.30 0.16
C CYS A 70 -0.98 0.80 0.68
N PHE A 71 -0.82 0.86 2.01
CA PHE A 71 0.44 1.27 2.63
C PHE A 71 1.59 0.33 2.27
N VAL A 72 1.39 -0.98 2.35
CA VAL A 72 2.41 -1.97 2.01
C VAL A 72 2.73 -1.96 0.51
N ALA A 73 1.73 -1.95 -0.36
CA ALA A 73 1.92 -1.90 -1.82
C ALA A 73 2.71 -0.65 -2.25
N ARG A 74 2.46 0.49 -1.58
CA ARG A 74 3.23 1.72 -1.78
C ARG A 74 4.71 1.54 -1.41
N ASN A 75 5.03 0.84 -0.32
CA ASN A 75 6.43 0.61 0.09
C ASN A 75 7.22 -0.16 -0.98
N TYR A 76 6.61 -1.12 -1.67
CA TYR A 76 7.23 -1.78 -2.83
C TYR A 76 7.59 -0.78 -3.93
N THR A 77 6.69 0.13 -4.24
CA THR A 77 6.90 1.13 -5.29
C THR A 77 7.95 2.16 -4.89
N GLN A 78 7.86 2.72 -3.68
CA GLN A 78 8.70 3.83 -3.25
C GLN A 78 10.12 3.39 -2.87
N PHE A 79 10.26 2.26 -2.16
CA PHE A 79 11.58 1.79 -1.74
C PHE A 79 12.22 0.82 -2.75
N LEU A 80 11.43 -0.05 -3.40
CA LEU A 80 11.96 -1.07 -4.30
C LEU A 80 11.79 -0.74 -5.78
N SER A 81 11.00 0.28 -6.15
CA SER A 81 10.73 0.70 -7.54
C SER A 81 10.15 -0.41 -8.40
N ARG A 82 9.32 -1.26 -7.81
CA ARG A 82 8.61 -2.34 -8.49
C ARG A 82 7.22 -2.55 -7.89
N ASN A 83 6.39 -3.30 -8.59
CA ASN A 83 5.13 -3.78 -8.04
C ASN A 83 5.39 -4.85 -6.96
N TYR A 84 4.43 -5.00 -6.06
CA TYR A 84 4.44 -6.08 -5.07
C TYR A 84 4.33 -7.46 -5.75
N ASP A 85 4.81 -8.48 -5.08
CA ASP A 85 4.40 -9.85 -5.28
C ASP A 85 3.35 -10.23 -4.21
N THR A 86 2.47 -11.17 -4.54
CA THR A 86 1.32 -11.50 -3.67
C THR A 86 1.76 -12.06 -2.32
N ASP A 87 2.76 -12.91 -2.31
CA ASP A 87 3.21 -13.58 -1.07
C ASP A 87 3.86 -12.57 -0.12
N GLY A 88 4.72 -11.71 -0.64
CA GLY A 88 5.34 -10.65 0.14
C GLY A 88 4.33 -9.60 0.63
N LEU A 89 3.34 -9.25 -0.21
CA LEU A 89 2.26 -8.35 0.21
C LEU A 89 1.47 -8.94 1.38
N ASN A 90 1.04 -10.21 1.28
CA ASN A 90 0.33 -10.90 2.36
C ASN A 90 1.18 -10.97 3.64
N HIS A 91 2.47 -11.32 3.53
CA HIS A 91 3.38 -11.38 4.67
C HIS A 91 3.47 -10.04 5.44
N TRP A 92 3.66 -8.93 4.73
CA TRP A 92 3.74 -7.62 5.38
C TRP A 92 2.38 -7.15 5.92
N CYS A 93 1.28 -7.44 5.22
CA CYS A 93 -0.06 -7.16 5.72
C CYS A 93 -0.36 -7.95 6.99
N GLU A 94 0.03 -9.23 7.08
CA GLU A 94 -0.09 -10.06 8.28
C GLU A 94 0.61 -9.42 9.47
N ALA A 95 1.85 -8.97 9.28
CA ALA A 95 2.63 -8.35 10.35
C ALA A 95 1.95 -7.10 10.94
N ILE A 96 1.33 -6.29 10.10
CA ILE A 96 0.60 -5.08 10.53
C ILE A 96 -0.76 -5.45 11.13
N ASN A 97 -1.55 -6.29 10.48
CA ASN A 97 -2.90 -6.68 10.91
C ASN A 97 -2.87 -7.33 12.31
N HIS A 98 -1.82 -8.12 12.59
CA HIS A 98 -1.63 -8.80 13.87
C HIS A 98 -0.74 -8.02 14.86
N HIS A 99 -0.38 -6.77 14.54
CA HIS A 99 0.42 -5.88 15.39
C HIS A 99 1.76 -6.49 15.85
N THR A 100 2.38 -7.32 15.01
CA THR A 100 3.69 -7.93 15.31
C THR A 100 4.86 -7.01 14.96
N GLN A 101 4.62 -6.03 14.07
CA GLN A 101 5.58 -5.00 13.68
C GLN A 101 4.89 -3.64 13.53
N SER A 102 5.61 -2.59 13.87
CA SER A 102 5.19 -1.21 13.65
C SER A 102 5.38 -0.77 12.19
N MET A 103 4.75 0.31 11.77
CA MET A 103 4.91 0.88 10.42
C MET A 103 6.37 1.26 10.13
N GLN A 104 7.09 1.73 11.16
CA GLN A 104 8.51 2.04 11.08
C GLN A 104 9.35 0.78 10.81
N GLU A 105 9.06 -0.32 11.51
CA GLU A 105 9.75 -1.60 11.32
C GLU A 105 9.47 -2.22 9.95
N ILE A 106 8.24 -2.08 9.45
CA ILE A 106 7.91 -2.45 8.06
C ILE A 106 8.75 -1.64 7.07
N ALA A 107 8.77 -0.31 7.19
CA ALA A 107 9.59 0.55 6.32
C ALA A 107 11.09 0.21 6.44
N TYR A 108 11.58 -0.09 7.64
CA TYR A 108 12.93 -0.58 7.89
C TYR A 108 13.22 -1.86 7.10
N GLY A 109 12.31 -2.84 7.16
CA GLY A 109 12.45 -4.10 6.43
C GLY A 109 12.60 -3.91 4.91
N PHE A 110 11.88 -2.93 4.33
CA PHE A 110 12.03 -2.58 2.92
C PHE A 110 13.38 -1.89 2.62
N VAL A 111 13.74 -0.87 3.39
CA VAL A 111 14.93 -0.04 3.16
C VAL A 111 16.22 -0.85 3.34
N PHE A 112 16.25 -1.77 4.31
CA PHE A 112 17.43 -2.60 4.62
C PHE A 112 17.34 -4.01 4.06
N SER A 113 16.38 -4.28 3.17
CA SER A 113 16.31 -5.54 2.43
C SER A 113 17.54 -5.74 1.54
N THR A 114 17.86 -7.00 1.25
CA THR A 114 18.89 -7.35 0.25
C THR A 114 18.57 -6.72 -1.11
N GLU A 115 17.29 -6.68 -1.50
CA GLU A 115 16.85 -6.10 -2.77
C GLU A 115 17.14 -4.60 -2.83
N CYS A 116 16.82 -3.83 -1.80
CA CYS A 116 17.12 -2.41 -1.74
C CYS A 116 18.65 -2.16 -1.69
N SER A 117 19.38 -2.96 -0.91
CA SER A 117 20.84 -2.86 -0.79
C SER A 117 21.55 -3.09 -2.12
N ASN A 118 21.06 -4.02 -2.94
CA ASN A 118 21.63 -4.33 -4.26
C ASN A 118 21.46 -3.18 -5.28
N LYS A 119 20.64 -2.17 -5.00
CA LYS A 119 20.54 -0.97 -5.85
C LYS A 119 21.80 -0.10 -5.79
N ASN A 120 22.66 -0.30 -4.80
CA ASN A 120 23.89 0.45 -4.60
C ASN A 120 23.72 1.97 -4.68
N LEU A 121 22.65 2.49 -4.07
CA LEU A 121 22.31 3.91 -4.11
C LEU A 121 23.44 4.76 -3.51
N SER A 122 23.78 5.88 -4.16
CA SER A 122 24.59 6.92 -3.54
C SER A 122 23.88 7.50 -2.29
N ASN A 123 24.60 8.18 -1.42
CA ASN A 123 23.98 8.79 -0.23
C ASN A 123 22.88 9.80 -0.59
N THR A 124 23.05 10.58 -1.65
CA THR A 124 22.02 11.50 -2.13
C THR A 124 20.77 10.76 -2.64
N GLU A 125 20.93 9.68 -3.41
CA GLU A 125 19.80 8.88 -3.89
C GLU A 125 19.10 8.16 -2.74
N TYR A 126 19.85 7.68 -1.75
CA TYR A 126 19.31 7.10 -0.53
C TYR A 126 18.43 8.10 0.23
N VAL A 127 18.92 9.33 0.45
CA VAL A 127 18.13 10.39 1.10
C VAL A 127 16.87 10.74 0.30
N LYS A 128 16.97 10.89 -1.03
CA LYS A 128 15.81 11.12 -1.90
C LYS A 128 14.79 9.98 -1.83
N MET A 129 15.26 8.73 -1.76
CA MET A 129 14.39 7.57 -1.58
C MET A 129 13.65 7.64 -0.23
N LEU A 130 14.33 8.05 0.85
CA LEU A 130 13.68 8.23 2.15
C LEU A 130 12.60 9.32 2.13
N TYR A 131 12.84 10.47 1.48
CA TYR A 131 11.81 11.50 1.33
C TYR A 131 10.56 10.95 0.63
N ARG A 132 10.73 10.25 -0.49
CA ARG A 132 9.60 9.64 -1.19
C ARG A 132 8.94 8.54 -0.38
N GLY A 133 9.75 7.65 0.20
CA GLY A 133 9.25 6.49 0.94
C GLY A 133 8.64 6.83 2.29
N CYS A 134 9.22 7.73 3.05
CA CYS A 134 8.74 8.08 4.39
C CYS A 134 7.73 9.23 4.39
N PHE A 135 7.79 10.16 3.42
CA PHE A 135 7.01 11.41 3.46
C PHE A 135 6.09 11.63 2.25
N ASP A 136 6.14 10.72 1.27
CA ASP A 136 5.36 10.80 0.04
C ASP A 136 5.56 12.09 -0.78
N ARG A 137 6.76 12.65 -0.71
CA ARG A 137 7.16 13.86 -1.43
C ARG A 137 8.63 13.84 -1.81
N GLU A 138 9.02 14.74 -2.70
CA GLU A 138 10.44 15.04 -2.93
C GLU A 138 11.00 15.88 -1.76
N GLY A 139 12.27 15.66 -1.45
CA GLY A 139 12.97 16.51 -0.49
C GLY A 139 13.31 17.86 -1.11
N ASP A 140 13.34 18.90 -0.29
CA ASP A 140 13.93 20.19 -0.68
C ASP A 140 15.45 20.11 -0.73
N ASP A 141 16.07 21.01 -1.50
CA ASP A 141 17.52 20.99 -1.75
C ASP A 141 18.35 21.11 -0.46
N ALA A 142 17.88 21.89 0.52
CA ALA A 142 18.57 22.07 1.80
C ALA A 142 18.52 20.79 2.63
N GLY A 143 17.35 20.20 2.81
CA GLY A 143 17.17 18.95 3.55
C GLY A 143 17.92 17.78 2.92
N ILE A 144 17.88 17.65 1.57
CA ILE A 144 18.67 16.63 0.86
C ILE A 144 20.16 16.84 1.12
N SER A 145 20.64 18.11 1.04
CA SER A 145 22.04 18.42 1.26
C SER A 145 22.49 18.10 2.69
N ASP A 146 21.71 18.50 3.70
CA ASP A 146 22.05 18.30 5.11
C ASP A 146 22.18 16.81 5.46
N TRP A 147 21.21 15.99 5.12
CA TRP A 147 21.26 14.54 5.35
C TRP A 147 22.37 13.86 4.55
N THR A 148 22.58 14.27 3.29
CA THR A 148 23.66 13.74 2.46
C THR A 148 25.03 14.07 3.03
N ASN A 149 25.23 15.30 3.53
CA ASN A 149 26.48 15.73 4.16
C ASN A 149 26.73 14.96 5.47
N ALA A 150 25.71 14.73 6.28
CA ALA A 150 25.83 13.91 7.49
C ALA A 150 26.31 12.48 7.18
N LEU A 151 25.80 11.86 6.10
CA LEU A 151 26.24 10.56 5.63
C LEU A 151 27.66 10.58 5.05
N ASN A 152 27.98 11.59 4.22
CA ASN A 152 29.30 11.69 3.56
C ASN A 152 30.44 12.00 4.53
N SER A 153 30.16 12.75 5.59
CA SER A 153 31.14 13.04 6.65
C SER A 153 31.31 11.91 7.66
N GLY A 154 30.45 10.89 7.62
CA GLY A 154 30.42 9.82 8.63
C GLY A 154 29.87 10.27 10.00
N MET A 155 29.25 11.46 10.08
CA MET A 155 28.57 11.93 11.30
C MET A 155 27.38 11.02 11.65
N MET A 156 26.68 10.50 10.64
CA MET A 156 25.59 9.56 10.78
C MET A 156 25.77 8.41 9.77
N ASP A 157 25.34 7.22 10.15
CA ASP A 157 25.16 6.11 9.22
C ASP A 157 23.74 6.08 8.62
N ARG A 158 23.52 5.21 7.62
CA ARG A 158 22.22 5.11 6.96
C ARG A 158 21.10 4.67 7.89
N THR A 159 21.41 3.86 8.89
CA THR A 159 20.42 3.42 9.90
C THR A 159 19.97 4.59 10.78
N GLN A 160 20.92 5.41 11.21
CA GLN A 160 20.61 6.61 12.02
C GLN A 160 19.79 7.62 11.22
N VAL A 161 20.14 7.85 9.96
CA VAL A 161 19.36 8.73 9.07
C VAL A 161 17.95 8.16 8.86
N PHE A 162 17.81 6.86 8.56
CA PHE A 162 16.49 6.24 8.43
C PHE A 162 15.61 6.47 9.66
N TRP A 163 16.14 6.23 10.87
CA TRP A 163 15.37 6.43 12.09
C TRP A 163 15.04 7.90 12.34
N GLY A 164 15.85 8.83 11.86
CA GLY A 164 15.53 10.26 11.86
C GLY A 164 14.26 10.55 11.02
N PHE A 165 14.11 9.88 9.87
CA PHE A 165 12.89 9.97 9.06
C PHE A 165 11.72 9.21 9.69
N ALA A 166 11.92 7.94 10.05
CA ALA A 166 10.85 7.07 10.53
C ALA A 166 10.24 7.48 11.88
N ASN A 167 10.99 8.18 12.73
CA ASN A 167 10.51 8.68 14.01
C ASN A 167 10.02 10.15 13.95
N SER A 168 9.94 10.74 12.76
CA SER A 168 9.47 12.11 12.60
C SER A 168 7.95 12.21 12.66
N GLN A 169 7.44 13.40 13.01
CA GLN A 169 6.01 13.70 12.92
C GLN A 169 5.49 13.59 11.47
N GLU A 170 6.35 13.87 10.49
CA GLU A 170 5.98 13.82 9.08
C GLU A 170 5.70 12.37 8.63
N PHE A 171 6.50 11.40 9.10
CA PHE A 171 6.21 9.98 8.88
C PHE A 171 4.90 9.56 9.55
N ALA A 172 4.66 9.98 10.78
CA ALA A 172 3.41 9.70 11.49
C ALA A 172 2.20 10.26 10.72
N ASN A 173 2.29 11.51 10.24
CA ASN A 173 1.22 12.12 9.43
C ASN A 173 0.99 11.38 8.10
N MET A 174 2.06 10.89 7.48
CA MET A 174 1.95 10.07 6.26
C MET A 174 1.23 8.76 6.55
N VAL A 175 1.57 8.06 7.64
CA VAL A 175 0.87 6.84 8.07
C VAL A 175 -0.60 7.12 8.39
N GLU A 176 -0.90 8.19 9.12
CA GLU A 176 -2.27 8.62 9.44
C GLU A 176 -3.10 8.91 8.18
N SER A 177 -2.48 9.38 7.09
CA SER A 177 -3.18 9.60 5.82
C SER A 177 -3.75 8.30 5.22
N TYR A 178 -3.25 7.15 5.64
CA TYR A 178 -3.79 5.81 5.34
C TYR A 178 -4.81 5.33 6.37
N HIS A 179 -5.16 6.15 7.37
CA HIS A 179 -6.02 5.78 8.48
C HIS A 179 -5.47 4.58 9.31
N LEU A 180 -4.16 4.59 9.54
CA LEU A 180 -3.42 3.58 10.29
C LEU A 180 -2.81 4.16 11.56
#